data_17e9d83ae531a2883f379a81e440b786
#
_entry.id   17e9d83ae531a2883f379a81e440b786
#
_cell.length_a   1.000
_cell.length_b   1.000
_cell.length_c   1.000
_cell.angle_alpha   90.00
_cell.angle_beta   90.00
_cell.angle_gamma   90.00
#
_symmetry.space_group_name_H-M   'P 1'
#
loop_
_entity.id
_entity.type
_entity.pdbx_description
1 polymer ?
#
loop_
_entity_poly.entity_id
_entity_poly.type
_entity_poly.pdbx_seq_one_letter_code
_entity_poly.pdbx_strand_id
1 'polypeptide(L)'
;MKTEISIKEEVRDYLRALSPETRRRAKAALGALPTGDTKPLREELAGLHRLRVGNHRFIYRHHAGRIRVFYAAPRALIYEYLAGHLHDLLD
;
A
#
# COMPACT_ATOMS: atom_id res chain seq x y z
N MET A 1 -6.99 -4.90 -20.35
CA MET A 1 -7.84 -5.27 -19.20
C MET A 1 -7.70 -4.24 -18.09
N LYS A 2 -8.82 -3.91 -17.48
CA LYS A 2 -8.79 -2.97 -16.36
C LYS A 2 -8.30 -3.65 -15.09
N THR A 3 -7.36 -3.01 -14.43
CA THR A 3 -6.92 -3.43 -13.11
C THR A 3 -7.92 -2.89 -12.08
N GLU A 4 -8.48 -3.75 -11.26
CA GLU A 4 -9.35 -3.33 -10.17
C GLU A 4 -8.52 -3.02 -8.94
N ILE A 5 -8.76 -1.85 -8.36
CA ILE A 5 -8.03 -1.40 -7.17
C ILE A 5 -9.03 -1.20 -6.04
N SER A 6 -8.85 -1.94 -4.96
CA SER A 6 -9.62 -1.77 -3.75
C SER A 6 -8.72 -1.30 -2.63
N ILE A 7 -9.28 -0.49 -1.74
CA ILE A 7 -8.53 0.12 -0.65
C ILE A 7 -9.25 -0.21 0.65
N LYS A 8 -8.53 -0.85 1.57
CA LYS A 8 -9.07 -1.20 2.88
C LYS A 8 -9.40 0.08 3.67
N GLU A 9 -10.41 0.00 4.50
CA GLU A 9 -10.87 1.17 5.25
C GLU A 9 -9.78 1.82 6.09
N GLU A 10 -8.91 1.03 6.70
CA GLU A 10 -7.77 1.56 7.47
C GLU A 10 -6.88 2.46 6.63
N VAL A 11 -6.70 2.12 5.35
CA VAL A 11 -5.91 2.94 4.43
C VAL A 11 -6.67 4.21 4.06
N ARG A 12 -7.98 4.12 3.92
CA ARG A 12 -8.82 5.31 3.67
C ARG A 12 -8.72 6.28 4.85
N ASP A 13 -8.75 5.76 6.07
CA ASP A 13 -8.59 6.58 7.27
C ASP A 13 -7.22 7.25 7.30
N TYR A 14 -6.18 6.50 6.94
CA TYR A 14 -4.84 7.05 6.84
C TYR A 14 -4.79 8.22 5.85
N LEU A 15 -5.41 8.05 4.67
CA LEU A 15 -5.47 9.09 3.65
C LEU A 15 -6.19 10.34 4.15
N ARG A 16 -7.28 10.17 4.89
CA ARG A 16 -8.05 11.30 5.44
C ARG A 16 -7.23 12.15 6.40
N ALA A 17 -6.27 11.53 7.08
CA ALA A 17 -5.42 12.23 8.04
C ALA A 17 -4.27 13.00 7.37
N LEU A 18 -4.04 12.79 6.09
CA LEU A 18 -2.99 13.50 5.36
C LEU A 18 -3.44 14.91 4.99
N SER A 19 -2.46 15.81 4.78
CA SER A 19 -2.76 17.14 4.25
C SER A 19 -3.43 17.01 2.88
N PRO A 20 -4.26 17.97 2.46
CA PRO A 20 -4.96 17.88 1.17
C PRO A 20 -4.04 17.63 -0.02
N GLU A 21 -2.89 18.30 -0.06
CA GLU A 21 -1.95 18.14 -1.17
C GLU A 21 -1.33 16.75 -1.17
N THR A 22 -0.87 16.27 -0.01
CA THR A 22 -0.29 14.94 0.10
C THR A 22 -1.33 13.87 -0.19
N ARG A 23 -2.56 14.05 0.28
CA ARG A 23 -3.67 13.13 0.00
C ARG A 23 -3.93 13.03 -1.50
N ARG A 24 -3.92 14.15 -2.20
CA ARG A 24 -4.13 14.18 -3.65
C ARG A 24 -3.05 13.40 -4.38
N ARG A 25 -1.80 13.61 -3.99
CA ARG A 25 -0.67 12.88 -4.57
C ARG A 25 -0.76 11.39 -4.31
N ALA A 26 -1.12 11.02 -3.09
CA ALA A 26 -1.26 9.61 -2.72
C ALA A 26 -2.40 8.95 -3.50
N LYS A 27 -3.54 9.60 -3.64
CA LYS A 27 -4.67 9.06 -4.40
C LYS A 27 -4.30 8.88 -5.87
N ALA A 28 -3.58 9.82 -6.46
CA ALA A 28 -3.12 9.71 -7.83
C ALA A 28 -2.18 8.51 -8.00
N ALA A 29 -1.24 8.34 -7.08
CA ALA A 29 -0.30 7.22 -7.12
C ALA A 29 -1.00 5.88 -6.94
N LEU A 30 -1.96 5.79 -6.03
CA LEU A 30 -2.75 4.57 -5.82
C LEU A 30 -3.57 4.23 -7.06
N GLY A 31 -4.17 5.24 -7.70
CA GLY A 31 -4.96 5.04 -8.92
C GLY A 31 -4.13 4.59 -10.12
N ALA A 32 -2.83 4.84 -10.11
CA ALA A 32 -1.92 4.44 -11.18
C ALA A 32 -1.33 3.04 -11.01
N LEU A 33 -1.60 2.37 -9.88
CA LEU A 33 -1.08 1.03 -9.67
C LEU A 33 -1.47 0.09 -10.81
N PRO A 34 -0.61 -0.86 -11.22
CA PRO A 34 0.67 -1.22 -10.63
C PRO A 34 1.87 -0.38 -11.09
N THR A 35 1.64 0.69 -11.84
CA THR A 35 2.73 1.58 -12.24
C THR A 35 3.08 2.55 -11.10
N GLY A 36 4.27 3.15 -11.19
CA GLY A 36 4.73 4.10 -10.20
C GLY A 36 5.94 3.59 -9.43
N ASP A 37 6.19 4.22 -8.27
CA ASP A 37 7.34 3.86 -7.45
C ASP A 37 7.01 2.66 -6.56
N THR A 38 6.99 1.49 -7.18
CA THR A 38 6.62 0.23 -6.53
C THR A 38 7.80 -0.72 -6.49
N LYS A 39 7.79 -1.61 -5.48
CA LYS A 39 8.82 -2.61 -5.32
C LYS A 39 8.21 -3.87 -4.68
N PRO A 40 8.49 -5.06 -5.23
CA PRO A 40 8.05 -6.28 -4.59
C PRO A 40 8.81 -6.53 -3.29
N LEU A 41 8.12 -7.03 -2.29
CA LEU A 41 8.72 -7.42 -1.03
C LEU A 41 9.23 -8.86 -1.14
N ARG A 42 10.15 -9.23 -0.25
CA ARG A 42 10.86 -10.50 -0.34
C ARG A 42 10.65 -11.36 0.88
N GLU A 43 11.10 -12.62 0.78
CA GLU A 43 11.11 -13.60 1.85
C GLU A 43 9.71 -13.83 2.41
N GLU A 44 9.51 -13.61 3.69
CA GLU A 44 8.24 -13.83 4.35
C GLU A 44 7.12 -12.93 3.85
N LEU A 45 7.48 -11.83 3.19
CA LEU A 45 6.52 -10.88 2.63
C LEU A 45 6.36 -11.04 1.13
N ALA A 46 6.85 -12.14 0.56
CA ALA A 46 6.72 -12.40 -0.87
C ALA A 46 5.25 -12.39 -1.29
N GLY A 47 4.97 -11.78 -2.44
CA GLY A 47 3.59 -11.60 -2.92
C GLY A 47 3.00 -10.26 -2.57
N LEU A 48 3.64 -9.52 -1.68
CA LEU A 48 3.25 -8.17 -1.33
C LEU A 48 4.14 -7.16 -2.05
N HIS A 49 3.62 -5.96 -2.26
CA HIS A 49 4.33 -4.88 -2.93
C HIS A 49 4.23 -3.61 -2.11
N ARG A 50 5.23 -2.76 -2.26
CA ARG A 50 5.27 -1.45 -1.61
C ARG A 50 5.13 -0.35 -2.65
N LEU A 51 4.26 0.61 -2.40
CA LEU A 51 4.18 1.86 -3.14
C LEU A 51 4.74 2.97 -2.26
N ARG A 52 5.69 3.76 -2.79
CA ARG A 52 6.26 4.90 -2.09
C ARG A 52 5.65 6.20 -2.58
N VAL A 53 5.13 7.01 -1.66
CA VAL A 53 4.61 8.34 -1.94
C VAL A 53 5.21 9.28 -0.88
N GLY A 54 6.29 9.98 -1.22
CA GLY A 54 7.00 10.82 -0.26
C GLY A 54 7.47 10.00 0.94
N ASN A 55 7.05 10.43 2.13
CA ASN A 55 7.39 9.73 3.37
C ASN A 55 6.36 8.66 3.75
N HIS A 56 5.46 8.32 2.85
CA HIS A 56 4.40 7.36 3.12
C HIS A 56 4.62 6.09 2.32
N ARG A 57 4.24 4.96 2.92
CA ARG A 57 4.35 3.66 2.27
C ARG A 57 2.99 2.98 2.30
N PHE A 58 2.62 2.42 1.15
CA PHE A 58 1.36 1.67 1.00
C PHE A 58 1.72 0.25 0.60
N ILE A 59 1.11 -0.71 1.27
CA ILE A 59 1.35 -2.12 0.98
C ILE A 59 0.13 -2.69 0.29
N TYR A 60 0.36 -3.39 -0.80
CA TYR A 60 -0.73 -3.97 -1.58
C TYR A 60 -0.37 -5.36 -2.07
N ARG A 61 -1.41 -6.11 -2.37
CA ARG A 61 -1.29 -7.40 -3.03
C ARG A 61 -1.84 -7.26 -4.44
N HIS A 62 -1.17 -7.86 -5.41
CA HIS A 62 -1.58 -7.83 -6.80
C HIS A 62 -1.76 -9.28 -7.28
N HIS A 63 -2.96 -9.65 -7.66
CA HIS A 63 -3.26 -11.00 -8.13
C HIS A 63 -4.40 -10.95 -9.13
N ALA A 64 -4.18 -11.57 -10.30
CA ALA A 64 -5.20 -11.75 -11.33
C ALA A 64 -5.93 -10.45 -11.72
N GLY A 65 -5.19 -9.36 -11.92
CA GLY A 65 -5.76 -8.06 -12.30
C GLY A 65 -6.43 -7.31 -11.16
N ARG A 66 -6.31 -7.82 -9.93
CA ARG A 66 -6.86 -7.16 -8.75
C ARG A 66 -5.75 -6.72 -7.83
N ILE A 67 -5.86 -5.47 -7.38
CA ILE A 67 -4.93 -4.91 -6.43
C ILE A 67 -5.71 -4.55 -5.17
N ARG A 68 -5.21 -5.03 -4.04
CA ARG A 68 -5.80 -4.71 -2.73
C ARG A 68 -4.76 -3.99 -1.90
N VAL A 69 -5.03 -2.71 -1.62
CA VAL A 69 -4.18 -1.90 -0.74
C VAL A 69 -4.72 -2.07 0.68
N PHE A 70 -3.92 -2.66 1.55
CA PHE A 70 -4.41 -3.02 2.89
C PHE A 70 -3.62 -2.40 4.03
N TYR A 71 -2.50 -1.73 3.73
CA TYR A 71 -1.67 -1.12 4.74
C TYR A 71 -1.09 0.20 4.29
N ALA A 72 -1.00 1.15 5.22
CA ALA A 72 -0.33 2.42 5.00
C ALA A 72 0.32 2.87 6.30
N ALA A 73 1.54 3.40 6.20
CA ALA A 73 2.27 3.91 7.36
C ALA A 73 3.41 4.81 6.89
N PRO A 74 3.93 5.68 7.78
CA PRO A 74 5.15 6.41 7.48
C PRO A 74 6.32 5.45 7.29
N ARG A 75 7.29 5.86 6.49
CA ARG A 75 8.48 5.07 6.18
C ARG A 75 9.12 4.44 7.42
N ALA A 76 9.26 5.21 8.49
CA ALA A 76 9.95 4.75 9.69
C ALA A 76 9.24 3.60 10.41
N LEU A 77 7.93 3.44 10.17
CA LEU A 77 7.11 2.49 10.92
C LEU A 77 6.65 1.29 10.11
N ILE A 78 6.76 1.36 8.77
CA ILE A 78 6.12 0.35 7.92
C ILE A 78 6.65 -1.07 8.16
N TYR A 79 7.96 -1.22 8.26
CA TYR A 79 8.55 -2.56 8.40
C TYR A 79 8.33 -3.14 9.80
N GLU A 80 8.34 -2.30 10.82
CA GLU A 80 8.03 -2.71 12.18
C GLU A 80 6.60 -3.20 12.28
N TYR A 81 5.70 -2.46 11.65
CA TYR A 81 4.28 -2.82 11.63
C TYR A 81 4.06 -4.14 10.88
N LEU A 82 4.69 -4.31 9.72
CA LEU A 82 4.58 -5.55 8.95
C LEU A 82 5.10 -6.74 9.72
N ALA A 83 6.24 -6.59 10.39
CA ALA A 83 6.82 -7.67 11.19
C ALA A 83 5.89 -8.11 12.32
N GLY A 84 5.23 -7.15 12.98
CA GLY A 84 4.31 -7.44 14.07
C GLY A 84 2.98 -8.03 13.63
N HIS A 85 2.63 -7.91 12.35
CA HIS A 85 1.35 -8.36 11.83
C HIS A 85 1.48 -9.40 10.73
N LEU A 86 2.64 -10.04 10.64
CA LEU A 86 2.92 -10.99 9.58
C LEU A 86 1.89 -12.11 9.51
N HIS A 87 1.50 -12.67 10.65
CA HIS A 87 0.49 -13.73 10.69
C HIS A 87 -0.84 -13.27 10.12
N ASP A 88 -1.27 -12.09 10.48
CA ASP A 88 -2.54 -11.53 10.02
C ASP A 88 -2.53 -11.26 8.51
N LEU A 89 -1.35 -10.97 7.96
CA LEU A 89 -1.21 -10.65 6.55
C LEU A 89 -1.09 -11.87 5.66
N LEU A 90 -0.56 -12.97 6.19
CA LEU A 90 -0.30 -14.18 5.40
C LEU A 90 -1.40 -15.24 5.52
N ASP A 91 -2.26 -15.10 6.49
CA ASP A 91 -3.45 -15.95 6.61
C ASP A 91 -4.55 -15.44 5.64
#